data_bb086aa2024d68152dfb318f8f9ca1da
#
_entry.id   bb086aa2024d68152dfb318f8f9ca1da
#
_cell.length_a   1.000
_cell.length_b   1.000
_cell.length_c   1.000
_cell.angle_alpha   90.00
_cell.angle_beta   90.00
_cell.angle_gamma   90.00
#
_symmetry.space_group_name_H-M   'P 1'
#
loop_
_entity.id
_entity.type
_entity.pdbx_description
1 polymer ?
#
loop_
_entity_poly.entity_id
_entity_poly.type
_entity_poly.pdbx_seq_one_letter_code
_entity_poly.pdbx_strand_id
1 'polypeptide(L)'
;MEWATQRFQQLDPKKTRRIIDAAVSEFAEKGYEAANTNRIAKAAEISVGSLFQYFKTKENLFRYVIHLGAGLIETDIGEILQAEISGREKIRKLMLLTVNACEEYPEYQQLYHEITAIGNRELTLDIARELESYTASGLVKLIEQGQERGDIRTDLPAEVLSFTVDNAMVMMQYSLSTPYFKGRAQLYQVAEPNEFAEQMTEILWSALEKRS
;
A
#
# COMPACT_ATOMS: atom_id res chain seq x y z
N MET A 1 5.27 -3.00 17.17
CA MET A 1 5.84 -3.55 15.94
C MET A 1 7.06 -4.38 16.28
N GLU A 2 7.14 -5.57 15.73
CA GLU A 2 8.12 -6.61 16.09
C GLU A 2 9.56 -6.28 15.65
N TRP A 3 9.73 -5.46 14.60
CA TRP A 3 11.03 -5.19 13.97
C TRP A 3 11.86 -4.10 14.62
N ALA A 4 11.30 -3.36 15.57
CA ALA A 4 12.03 -2.34 16.35
C ALA A 4 12.17 -2.76 17.81
N THR A 5 13.35 -2.48 18.39
CA THR A 5 13.61 -2.77 19.81
C THR A 5 12.84 -1.82 20.74
N GLN A 6 12.65 -2.22 21.98
CA GLN A 6 12.06 -1.36 23.02
C GLN A 6 12.82 -0.03 23.17
N ARG A 7 14.14 -0.04 22.97
CA ARG A 7 14.96 1.16 23.00
C ARG A 7 14.58 2.18 21.92
N PHE A 8 14.20 1.72 20.72
CA PHE A 8 13.70 2.61 19.66
C PHE A 8 12.34 3.21 20.02
N GLN A 9 11.45 2.40 20.59
CA GLN A 9 10.10 2.83 21.00
C GLN A 9 10.12 3.90 22.10
N GLN A 10 11.20 4.00 22.86
CA GLN A 10 11.40 4.98 23.94
C GLN A 10 12.13 6.25 23.48
N LEU A 11 12.44 6.39 22.20
CA LEU A 11 13.11 7.59 21.68
C LEU A 11 12.19 8.80 21.69
N ASP A 12 12.81 9.97 21.76
CA ASP A 12 12.13 11.25 21.52
C ASP A 12 11.48 11.25 20.13
N PRO A 13 10.22 11.73 19.99
CA PRO A 13 9.48 11.69 18.72
C PRO A 13 10.22 12.37 17.56
N LYS A 14 10.96 13.45 17.79
CA LYS A 14 11.72 14.15 16.74
C LYS A 14 12.88 13.28 16.23
N LYS A 15 13.54 12.58 17.14
CA LYS A 15 14.62 11.65 16.77
C LYS A 15 14.07 10.43 16.05
N THR A 16 12.97 9.88 16.52
CA THR A 16 12.25 8.78 15.84
C THR A 16 11.92 9.17 14.41
N ARG A 17 11.30 10.33 14.20
CA ARG A 17 10.92 10.82 12.88
C ARG A 17 12.13 10.98 11.96
N ARG A 18 13.22 11.62 12.40
CA ARG A 18 14.44 11.74 11.58
C ARG A 18 14.99 10.38 11.11
N ILE A 19 14.97 9.37 11.97
CA ILE A 19 15.45 8.03 11.63
C ILE A 19 14.53 7.39 10.57
N ILE A 20 13.22 7.52 10.73
CA ILE A 20 12.23 6.99 9.79
C ILE A 20 12.34 7.70 8.45
N ASP A 21 12.32 9.04 8.44
CA ASP A 21 12.38 9.83 7.21
C ASP A 21 13.67 9.53 6.43
N ALA A 22 14.81 9.41 7.12
CA ALA A 22 16.08 9.02 6.50
C ALA A 22 16.06 7.61 5.91
N ALA A 23 15.39 6.68 6.57
CA ALA A 23 15.28 5.30 6.09
C ALA A 23 14.31 5.21 4.89
N VAL A 24 13.16 5.85 4.97
CA VAL A 24 12.17 5.91 3.87
C VAL A 24 12.81 6.51 2.62
N SER A 25 13.47 7.68 2.74
CA SER A 25 14.13 8.34 1.63
C SER A 25 15.22 7.47 0.99
N GLU A 26 16.10 6.84 1.78
CA GLU A 26 17.17 5.98 1.26
C GLU A 26 16.61 4.74 0.56
N PHE A 27 15.61 4.08 1.14
CA PHE A 27 15.01 2.89 0.52
C PHE A 27 14.17 3.23 -0.72
N ALA A 28 13.42 4.32 -0.70
CA ALA A 28 12.65 4.77 -1.86
C ALA A 28 13.54 5.16 -3.05
N GLU A 29 14.70 5.81 -2.77
CA GLU A 29 15.61 6.26 -3.83
C GLU A 29 16.50 5.13 -4.38
N LYS A 30 16.95 4.20 -3.54
CA LYS A 30 17.99 3.21 -3.89
C LYS A 30 17.47 1.78 -3.97
N GLY A 31 16.23 1.52 -3.54
CA GLY A 31 15.71 0.18 -3.36
C GLY A 31 16.35 -0.55 -2.16
N TYR A 32 15.77 -1.69 -1.80
CA TYR A 32 16.24 -2.46 -0.65
C TYR A 32 17.70 -2.90 -0.80
N GLU A 33 18.10 -3.45 -1.96
CA GLU A 33 19.40 -4.06 -2.15
C GLU A 33 20.54 -3.02 -2.06
N ALA A 34 20.41 -1.87 -2.74
CA ALA A 34 21.46 -0.85 -2.81
C ALA A 34 21.42 0.17 -1.66
N ALA A 35 20.38 0.15 -0.84
CA ALA A 35 20.28 1.03 0.33
C ALA A 35 21.39 0.78 1.34
N ASN A 36 21.94 1.88 1.89
CA ASN A 36 23.12 1.86 2.75
C ASN A 36 22.84 2.42 4.14
N THR A 37 22.94 1.55 5.16
CA THR A 37 22.70 1.89 6.57
C THR A 37 23.61 2.98 7.11
N ASN A 38 24.82 3.16 6.54
CA ASN A 38 25.72 4.26 6.91
C ASN A 38 25.13 5.60 6.44
N ARG A 39 24.53 5.66 5.22
CA ARG A 39 23.87 6.86 4.71
C ARG A 39 22.64 7.20 5.54
N ILE A 40 21.81 6.19 5.88
CA ILE A 40 20.64 6.35 6.76
C ILE A 40 21.07 6.93 8.11
N ALA A 41 22.07 6.31 8.77
CA ALA A 41 22.54 6.77 10.07
C ALA A 41 23.08 8.22 10.02
N LYS A 42 23.85 8.56 8.97
CA LYS A 42 24.36 9.91 8.76
C LYS A 42 23.23 10.94 8.57
N ALA A 43 22.23 10.63 7.72
CA ALA A 43 21.09 11.51 7.48
C ALA A 43 20.23 11.69 8.73
N ALA A 44 20.08 10.63 9.54
CA ALA A 44 19.38 10.67 10.82
C ALA A 44 20.17 11.30 11.97
N GLU A 45 21.43 11.73 11.74
CA GLU A 45 22.34 12.28 12.74
C GLU A 45 22.59 11.33 13.94
N ILE A 46 22.77 10.04 13.66
CA ILE A 46 23.08 9.01 14.65
C ILE A 46 24.29 8.18 14.21
N SER A 47 24.87 7.41 15.13
CA SER A 47 25.88 6.41 14.77
C SER A 47 25.23 5.18 14.12
N VAL A 48 25.96 4.50 13.24
CA VAL A 48 25.51 3.22 12.64
C VAL A 48 25.27 2.17 13.72
N GLY A 49 26.11 2.15 14.76
CA GLY A 49 25.93 1.28 15.92
C GLY A 49 24.58 1.53 16.64
N SER A 50 24.14 2.81 16.75
CA SER A 50 22.84 3.14 17.30
C SER A 50 21.69 2.63 16.41
N LEU A 51 21.83 2.74 15.09
CA LEU A 51 20.82 2.24 14.15
C LEU A 51 20.61 0.72 14.33
N PHE A 52 21.69 -0.05 14.41
CA PHE A 52 21.62 -1.49 14.65
C PHE A 52 21.14 -1.86 16.07
N GLN A 53 21.36 -1.00 17.07
CA GLN A 53 20.74 -1.18 18.38
C GLN A 53 19.22 -0.99 18.35
N TYR A 54 18.69 -0.22 17.39
CA TYR A 54 17.26 0.01 17.24
C TYR A 54 16.56 -1.06 16.41
N PHE A 55 17.18 -1.51 15.31
CA PHE A 55 16.51 -2.38 14.34
C PHE A 55 17.20 -3.75 14.15
N LYS A 56 18.35 -3.99 14.74
CA LYS A 56 19.20 -5.19 14.62
C LYS A 56 19.73 -5.45 13.20
N THR A 57 18.90 -5.39 12.16
CA THR A 57 19.26 -5.65 10.76
C THR A 57 18.70 -4.58 9.81
N LYS A 58 19.25 -4.49 8.59
CA LYS A 58 18.69 -3.66 7.51
C LYS A 58 17.27 -4.13 7.14
N GLU A 59 17.06 -5.44 7.15
CA GLU A 59 15.74 -6.04 6.87
C GLU A 59 14.68 -5.58 7.89
N ASN A 60 14.99 -5.63 9.18
CA ASN A 60 14.05 -5.18 10.20
C ASN A 60 13.72 -3.70 10.06
N LEU A 61 14.70 -2.85 9.72
CA LEU A 61 14.45 -1.44 9.43
C LEU A 61 13.55 -1.27 8.21
N PHE A 62 13.80 -2.03 7.14
CA PHE A 62 13.00 -2.00 5.93
C PHE A 62 11.55 -2.44 6.20
N ARG A 63 11.35 -3.60 6.83
CA ARG A 63 10.03 -4.08 7.25
C ARG A 63 9.30 -3.04 8.12
N TYR A 64 10.01 -2.44 9.06
CA TYR A 64 9.44 -1.43 9.94
C TYR A 64 8.88 -0.22 9.15
N VAL A 65 9.64 0.35 8.22
CA VAL A 65 9.18 1.52 7.46
C VAL A 65 8.08 1.17 6.45
N ILE A 66 8.10 -0.02 5.86
CA ILE A 66 7.01 -0.51 4.99
C ILE A 66 5.71 -0.64 5.76
N HIS A 67 5.73 -1.30 6.92
CA HIS A 67 4.53 -1.45 7.75
C HIS A 67 4.02 -0.13 8.32
N LEU A 68 4.93 0.81 8.57
CA LEU A 68 4.52 2.16 8.95
C LEU A 68 3.75 2.85 7.82
N GLY A 69 4.25 2.74 6.58
CA GLY A 69 3.58 3.25 5.40
C GLY A 69 2.20 2.62 5.15
N ALA A 70 2.12 1.29 5.24
CA ALA A 70 0.84 0.57 5.13
C ALA A 70 -0.16 1.03 6.21
N GLY A 71 0.30 1.23 7.44
CA GLY A 71 -0.53 1.71 8.55
C GLY A 71 -1.12 3.10 8.36
N LEU A 72 -0.58 3.92 7.43
CA LEU A 72 -1.12 5.25 7.14
C LEU A 72 -2.53 5.19 6.52
N ILE A 73 -2.83 4.14 5.77
CA ILE A 73 -4.13 3.97 5.07
C ILE A 73 -4.97 2.81 5.61
N GLU A 74 -4.40 1.94 6.44
CA GLU A 74 -5.08 0.73 6.95
C GLU A 74 -6.33 1.08 7.77
N THR A 75 -6.27 2.14 8.57
CA THR A 75 -7.43 2.63 9.34
C THR A 75 -8.54 3.06 8.41
N ASP A 76 -8.25 3.86 7.38
CA ASP A 76 -9.23 4.34 6.41
C ASP A 76 -9.84 3.19 5.60
N ILE A 77 -9.02 2.22 5.18
CA ILE A 77 -9.52 0.99 4.55
C ILE A 77 -10.49 0.27 5.48
N GLY A 78 -10.14 0.09 6.75
CA GLY A 78 -10.98 -0.55 7.75
C GLY A 78 -12.32 0.17 7.94
N GLU A 79 -12.31 1.48 8.05
CA GLU A 79 -13.51 2.31 8.18
C GLU A 79 -14.42 2.19 6.95
N ILE A 80 -13.85 2.24 5.74
CA ILE A 80 -14.61 2.06 4.49
C ILE A 80 -15.25 0.68 4.43
N LEU A 81 -14.49 -0.37 4.72
CA LEU A 81 -14.98 -1.75 4.66
C LEU A 81 -16.09 -2.03 5.68
N GLN A 82 -16.05 -1.39 6.87
CA GLN A 82 -17.06 -1.54 7.93
C GLN A 82 -18.25 -0.60 7.80
N ALA A 83 -18.16 0.46 6.99
CA ALA A 83 -19.23 1.45 6.86
C ALA A 83 -20.56 0.81 6.35
N GLU A 84 -21.68 1.31 6.85
CA GLU A 84 -23.02 0.91 6.41
C GLU A 84 -23.46 1.65 5.13
N ILE A 85 -22.71 1.43 4.06
CA ILE A 85 -22.94 2.01 2.72
C ILE A 85 -22.97 0.90 1.66
N SER A 86 -23.43 1.22 0.45
CA SER A 86 -23.47 0.24 -0.64
C SER A 86 -22.09 -0.30 -1.01
N GLY A 87 -22.03 -1.51 -1.58
CA GLY A 87 -20.78 -2.08 -2.08
C GLY A 87 -20.11 -1.20 -3.14
N ARG A 88 -20.92 -0.59 -4.03
CA ARG A 88 -20.43 0.38 -5.03
C ARG A 88 -19.76 1.58 -4.37
N GLU A 89 -20.36 2.15 -3.33
CA GLU A 89 -19.78 3.30 -2.63
C GLU A 89 -18.53 2.93 -1.84
N LYS A 90 -18.42 1.70 -1.32
CA LYS A 90 -17.19 1.20 -0.71
C LYS A 90 -16.05 1.12 -1.73
N ILE A 91 -16.30 0.53 -2.90
CA ILE A 91 -15.32 0.46 -4.00
C ILE A 91 -14.91 1.87 -4.45
N ARG A 92 -15.87 2.78 -4.61
CA ARG A 92 -15.60 4.18 -4.95
C ARG A 92 -14.65 4.84 -3.95
N LYS A 93 -14.94 4.70 -2.66
CA LYS A 93 -14.09 5.26 -1.60
C LYS A 93 -12.69 4.64 -1.57
N LEU A 94 -12.55 3.34 -1.82
CA LEU A 94 -11.24 2.68 -1.91
C LEU A 94 -10.44 3.21 -3.11
N MET A 95 -11.08 3.42 -4.27
CA MET A 95 -10.43 4.01 -5.44
C MET A 95 -9.93 5.44 -5.15
N LEU A 96 -10.76 6.28 -4.53
CA LEU A 96 -10.37 7.64 -4.13
C LEU A 96 -9.28 7.64 -3.06
N LEU A 97 -9.33 6.73 -2.09
CA LEU A 97 -8.27 6.56 -1.09
C LEU A 97 -6.93 6.23 -1.75
N THR A 98 -6.94 5.39 -2.81
CA THR A 98 -5.72 5.08 -3.58
C THR A 98 -5.14 6.34 -4.25
N VAL A 99 -5.98 7.21 -4.81
CA VAL A 99 -5.54 8.50 -5.38
C VAL A 99 -4.92 9.37 -4.31
N ASN A 100 -5.64 9.59 -3.20
CA ASN A 100 -5.19 10.44 -2.11
C ASN A 100 -3.85 9.95 -1.52
N ALA A 101 -3.70 8.64 -1.34
CA ALA A 101 -2.46 8.04 -0.84
C ALA A 101 -1.27 8.27 -1.78
N CYS A 102 -1.49 8.28 -3.10
CA CYS A 102 -0.44 8.59 -4.08
C CYS A 102 0.02 10.06 -4.02
N GLU A 103 -0.88 10.98 -3.68
CA GLU A 103 -0.59 12.41 -3.57
C GLU A 103 0.04 12.76 -2.21
N GLU A 104 -0.48 12.17 -1.13
CA GLU A 104 -0.11 12.52 0.24
C GLU A 104 1.19 11.82 0.70
N TYR A 105 1.43 10.59 0.22
CA TYR A 105 2.55 9.75 0.66
C TYR A 105 3.43 9.23 -0.48
N PRO A 106 3.97 10.08 -1.37
CA PRO A 106 4.66 9.63 -2.58
C PRO A 106 5.92 8.79 -2.31
N GLU A 107 6.66 9.05 -1.22
CA GLU A 107 7.84 8.25 -0.87
C GLU A 107 7.46 6.84 -0.40
N TYR A 108 6.35 6.69 0.31
CA TYR A 108 5.84 5.36 0.70
C TYR A 108 5.29 4.59 -0.50
N GLN A 109 4.71 5.27 -1.49
CA GLN A 109 4.30 4.64 -2.75
C GLN A 109 5.52 4.11 -3.51
N GLN A 110 6.59 4.90 -3.60
CA GLN A 110 7.84 4.45 -4.21
C GLN A 110 8.43 3.26 -3.45
N LEU A 111 8.43 3.31 -2.12
CA LEU A 111 8.90 2.22 -1.27
C LEU A 111 8.12 0.92 -1.50
N TYR A 112 6.80 0.99 -1.64
CA TYR A 112 5.95 -0.15 -1.97
C TYR A 112 6.34 -0.77 -3.32
N HIS A 113 6.59 0.05 -4.33
CA HIS A 113 7.03 -0.45 -5.64
C HIS A 113 8.38 -1.17 -5.59
N GLU A 114 9.30 -0.71 -4.73
CA GLU A 114 10.60 -1.35 -4.55
C GLU A 114 10.51 -2.78 -3.99
N ILE A 115 9.40 -3.15 -3.30
CA ILE A 115 9.19 -4.51 -2.81
C ILE A 115 9.23 -5.53 -3.97
N THR A 116 8.66 -5.18 -5.12
CA THR A 116 8.63 -6.08 -6.29
C THR A 116 9.99 -6.27 -6.95
N ALA A 117 10.96 -5.40 -6.66
CA ALA A 117 12.33 -5.43 -7.18
C ALA A 117 13.32 -6.17 -6.26
N ILE A 118 12.89 -6.61 -5.07
CA ILE A 118 13.76 -7.32 -4.12
C ILE A 118 14.14 -8.69 -4.69
N GLY A 119 15.46 -8.97 -4.78
CA GLY A 119 15.97 -10.24 -5.27
C GLY A 119 15.74 -11.43 -4.32
N ASN A 120 15.54 -11.18 -3.03
CA ASN A 120 15.24 -12.23 -2.05
C ASN A 120 13.76 -12.62 -2.10
N ARG A 121 13.47 -13.78 -2.75
CA ARG A 121 12.11 -14.28 -2.93
C ARG A 121 11.38 -14.54 -1.61
N GLU A 122 12.04 -15.07 -0.59
CA GLU A 122 11.41 -15.38 0.69
C GLU A 122 10.97 -14.09 1.39
N LEU A 123 11.85 -13.11 1.46
CA LEU A 123 11.55 -11.79 2.01
C LEU A 123 10.36 -11.14 1.30
N THR A 124 10.33 -11.18 -0.04
CA THR A 124 9.23 -10.60 -0.82
C THR A 124 7.90 -11.28 -0.53
N LEU A 125 7.86 -12.61 -0.46
CA LEU A 125 6.64 -13.36 -0.17
C LEU A 125 6.12 -13.11 1.25
N ASP A 126 7.02 -12.98 2.22
CA ASP A 126 6.64 -12.70 3.60
C ASP A 126 6.07 -11.29 3.73
N ILE A 127 6.73 -10.29 3.15
CA ILE A 127 6.22 -8.92 3.11
C ILE A 127 4.85 -8.85 2.44
N ALA A 128 4.68 -9.52 1.29
CA ALA A 128 3.39 -9.55 0.59
C ALA A 128 2.28 -10.14 1.47
N ARG A 129 2.53 -11.25 2.17
CA ARG A 129 1.55 -11.83 3.11
C ARG A 129 1.23 -10.89 4.27
N GLU A 130 2.24 -10.23 4.81
CA GLU A 130 2.09 -9.30 5.93
C GLU A 130 1.25 -8.07 5.56
N LEU A 131 1.48 -7.50 4.37
CA LEU A 131 0.83 -6.27 3.93
C LEU A 131 -0.57 -6.49 3.33
N GLU A 132 -0.72 -7.52 2.50
CA GLU A 132 -1.92 -7.65 1.65
C GLU A 132 -3.05 -8.43 2.33
N SER A 133 -2.75 -9.23 3.37
CA SER A 133 -3.76 -10.13 3.96
C SER A 133 -4.97 -9.39 4.54
N TYR A 134 -4.79 -8.21 5.11
CA TYR A 134 -5.89 -7.43 5.67
C TYR A 134 -6.83 -6.92 4.57
N THR A 135 -6.29 -6.26 3.56
CA THR A 135 -7.08 -5.73 2.43
C THR A 135 -7.75 -6.86 1.64
N ALA A 136 -7.01 -7.93 1.33
CA ALA A 136 -7.54 -9.09 0.62
C ALA A 136 -8.73 -9.73 1.35
N SER A 137 -8.59 -10.00 2.66
CA SER A 137 -9.69 -10.59 3.45
C SER A 137 -10.89 -9.65 3.57
N GLY A 138 -10.66 -8.35 3.68
CA GLY A 138 -11.72 -7.34 3.73
C GLY A 138 -12.49 -7.22 2.41
N LEU A 139 -11.79 -7.26 1.28
CA LEU A 139 -12.41 -7.25 -0.05
C LEU A 139 -13.21 -8.52 -0.31
N VAL A 140 -12.68 -9.70 0.04
CA VAL A 140 -13.43 -10.97 -0.09
C VAL A 140 -14.72 -10.89 0.69
N LYS A 141 -14.67 -10.47 1.96
CA LYS A 141 -15.88 -10.31 2.79
C LYS A 141 -16.88 -9.31 2.22
N LEU A 142 -16.39 -8.20 1.64
CA LEU A 142 -17.25 -7.22 0.97
C LEU A 142 -18.02 -7.85 -0.19
N ILE A 143 -17.34 -8.61 -1.03
CA ILE A 143 -17.94 -9.28 -2.20
C ILE A 143 -18.92 -10.37 -1.75
N GLU A 144 -18.54 -11.25 -0.80
CA GLU A 144 -19.44 -12.28 -0.24
C GLU A 144 -20.74 -11.67 0.28
N GLN A 145 -20.65 -10.62 1.09
CA GLN A 145 -21.82 -9.90 1.59
C GLN A 145 -22.68 -9.31 0.47
N GLY A 146 -22.07 -8.81 -0.60
CA GLY A 146 -22.80 -8.32 -1.77
C GLY A 146 -23.49 -9.45 -2.55
N GLN A 147 -22.87 -10.62 -2.64
CA GLN A 147 -23.45 -11.84 -3.23
C GLN A 147 -24.64 -12.34 -2.40
N GLU A 148 -24.53 -12.37 -1.08
CA GLU A 148 -25.60 -12.74 -0.16
C GLU A 148 -26.80 -11.81 -0.25
N ARG A 149 -26.58 -10.49 -0.36
CA ARG A 149 -27.66 -9.49 -0.56
C ARG A 149 -28.27 -9.53 -1.95
N GLY A 150 -27.59 -10.15 -2.91
CA GLY A 150 -28.02 -10.20 -4.30
C GLY A 150 -27.68 -8.94 -5.11
N ASP A 151 -26.78 -8.10 -4.62
CA ASP A 151 -26.25 -6.93 -5.33
C ASP A 151 -25.13 -7.30 -6.31
N ILE A 152 -24.32 -8.30 -5.93
CA ILE A 152 -23.16 -8.77 -6.68
C ILE A 152 -23.45 -10.13 -7.31
N ARG A 153 -22.91 -10.36 -8.49
CA ARG A 153 -23.03 -11.60 -9.24
C ARG A 153 -22.46 -12.80 -8.48
N THR A 154 -23.09 -13.97 -8.63
CA THR A 154 -22.74 -15.22 -7.93
C THR A 154 -22.20 -16.30 -8.86
N ASP A 155 -22.09 -16.02 -10.15
CA ASP A 155 -21.54 -16.95 -11.16
C ASP A 155 -20.02 -17.03 -11.18
N LEU A 156 -19.35 -16.14 -10.41
CA LEU A 156 -17.91 -16.15 -10.19
C LEU A 156 -17.59 -16.19 -8.67
N PRO A 157 -16.47 -16.83 -8.27
CA PRO A 157 -16.02 -16.86 -6.88
C PRO A 157 -15.75 -15.44 -6.34
N ALA A 158 -16.05 -15.22 -5.07
CA ALA A 158 -15.80 -13.94 -4.41
C ALA A 158 -14.31 -13.54 -4.45
N GLU A 159 -13.41 -14.51 -4.32
CA GLU A 159 -11.96 -14.31 -4.37
C GLU A 159 -11.50 -13.76 -5.73
N VAL A 160 -12.07 -14.26 -6.83
CA VAL A 160 -11.74 -13.78 -8.18
C VAL A 160 -12.22 -12.35 -8.40
N LEU A 161 -13.45 -12.04 -7.96
CA LEU A 161 -14.01 -10.71 -8.06
C LEU A 161 -13.23 -9.72 -7.18
N SER A 162 -12.88 -10.11 -5.96
CA SER A 162 -12.07 -9.30 -5.04
C SER A 162 -10.69 -9.03 -5.60
N PHE A 163 -10.00 -10.04 -6.12
CA PHE A 163 -8.69 -9.90 -6.75
C PHE A 163 -8.73 -8.99 -7.99
N THR A 164 -9.86 -8.95 -8.70
CA THR A 164 -10.05 -8.02 -9.83
C THR A 164 -10.11 -6.57 -9.35
N VAL A 165 -10.84 -6.30 -8.26
CA VAL A 165 -10.88 -4.95 -7.64
C VAL A 165 -9.52 -4.54 -7.14
N ASP A 166 -8.84 -5.42 -6.41
CA ASP A 166 -7.50 -5.19 -5.86
C ASP A 166 -6.47 -4.87 -6.95
N ASN A 167 -6.42 -5.68 -8.01
CA ASN A 167 -5.55 -5.41 -9.16
C ASN A 167 -5.83 -4.05 -9.83
N ALA A 168 -7.09 -3.63 -9.89
CA ALA A 168 -7.42 -2.31 -10.45
C ALA A 168 -6.89 -1.18 -9.55
N MET A 169 -6.97 -1.32 -8.22
CA MET A 169 -6.38 -0.38 -7.25
C MET A 169 -4.87 -0.32 -7.39
N VAL A 170 -4.19 -1.47 -7.42
CA VAL A 170 -2.73 -1.58 -7.58
C VAL A 170 -2.29 -0.96 -8.91
N MET A 171 -2.94 -1.28 -10.02
CA MET A 171 -2.58 -0.70 -11.32
C MET A 171 -2.85 0.80 -11.41
N MET A 172 -3.90 1.31 -10.75
CA MET A 172 -4.15 2.74 -10.63
C MET A 172 -3.03 3.41 -9.81
N GLN A 173 -2.64 2.82 -8.68
CA GLN A 173 -1.51 3.27 -7.86
C GLN A 173 -0.21 3.39 -8.68
N TYR A 174 0.16 2.35 -9.46
CA TYR A 174 1.30 2.40 -10.37
C TYR A 174 1.18 3.51 -11.42
N SER A 175 -0.02 3.68 -12.00
CA SER A 175 -0.29 4.70 -13.02
C SER A 175 -0.16 6.13 -12.47
N LEU A 176 -0.40 6.33 -11.18
CA LEU A 176 -0.32 7.63 -10.53
C LEU A 176 1.04 7.93 -9.89
N SER A 177 1.85 6.91 -9.57
CA SER A 177 3.06 7.09 -8.78
C SER A 177 4.37 6.79 -9.52
N THR A 178 4.38 5.95 -10.57
CA THR A 178 5.61 5.60 -11.26
C THR A 178 5.78 6.29 -12.61
N PRO A 179 7.00 6.75 -13.00
CA PRO A 179 7.22 7.45 -14.27
C PRO A 179 6.80 6.67 -15.51
N TYR A 180 7.10 5.35 -15.54
CA TYR A 180 6.74 4.50 -16.68
C TYR A 180 5.22 4.41 -16.88
N PHE A 181 4.48 4.11 -15.81
CA PHE A 181 3.04 3.95 -15.90
C PHE A 181 2.31 5.29 -16.06
N LYS A 182 2.83 6.39 -15.50
CA LYS A 182 2.35 7.75 -15.80
C LYS A 182 2.46 8.06 -17.30
N GLY A 183 3.63 7.80 -17.92
CA GLY A 183 3.81 7.98 -19.35
C GLY A 183 2.88 7.09 -20.17
N ARG A 184 2.65 5.84 -19.73
CA ARG A 184 1.69 4.94 -20.36
C ARG A 184 0.27 5.48 -20.29
N ALA A 185 -0.19 5.94 -19.12
CA ALA A 185 -1.54 6.50 -18.93
C ALA A 185 -1.78 7.73 -19.83
N GLN A 186 -0.77 8.59 -20.03
CA GLN A 186 -0.85 9.75 -20.92
C GLN A 186 -1.13 9.37 -22.38
N LEU A 187 -0.65 8.21 -22.86
CA LEU A 187 -0.94 7.72 -24.22
C LEU A 187 -2.42 7.41 -24.43
N TYR A 188 -3.15 7.09 -23.36
CA TYR A 188 -4.59 6.82 -23.38
C TYR A 188 -5.41 8.05 -23.05
N GLN A 189 -4.78 9.21 -22.81
CA GLN A 189 -5.45 10.45 -22.41
C GLN A 189 -6.39 10.24 -21.22
N VAL A 190 -5.93 9.44 -20.23
CA VAL A 190 -6.69 9.16 -19.01
C VAL A 190 -6.98 10.46 -18.28
N ALA A 191 -8.22 10.57 -17.78
CA ALA A 191 -8.72 11.72 -17.04
C ALA A 191 -7.85 12.07 -15.80
N GLU A 192 -8.11 13.22 -15.23
CA GLU A 192 -7.53 13.63 -13.94
C GLU A 192 -7.76 12.53 -12.87
N PRO A 193 -6.85 12.38 -11.89
CA PRO A 193 -6.83 11.22 -10.99
C PRO A 193 -8.16 10.90 -10.32
N ASN A 194 -8.85 11.90 -9.79
CA ASN A 194 -10.15 11.70 -9.13
C ASN A 194 -11.25 11.29 -10.13
N GLU A 195 -11.28 11.90 -11.31
CA GLU A 195 -12.22 11.51 -12.37
C GLU A 195 -11.93 10.09 -12.86
N PHE A 196 -10.65 9.72 -12.98
CA PHE A 196 -10.24 8.35 -13.31
C PHE A 196 -10.70 7.34 -12.27
N ALA A 197 -10.58 7.66 -10.97
CA ALA A 197 -11.09 6.80 -9.88
C ALA A 197 -12.62 6.59 -9.97
N GLU A 198 -13.38 7.64 -10.28
CA GLU A 198 -14.84 7.54 -10.48
C GLU A 198 -15.17 6.67 -11.70
N GLN A 199 -14.51 6.88 -12.84
CA GLN A 199 -14.73 6.08 -14.04
C GLN A 199 -14.34 4.60 -13.84
N MET A 200 -13.23 4.32 -13.15
CA MET A 200 -12.83 2.96 -12.78
C MET A 200 -13.85 2.30 -11.85
N THR A 201 -14.44 3.06 -10.93
CA THR A 201 -15.51 2.57 -10.06
C THR A 201 -16.73 2.10 -10.88
N GLU A 202 -17.17 2.87 -11.88
CA GLU A 202 -18.28 2.49 -12.76
C GLU A 202 -17.97 1.21 -13.55
N ILE A 203 -16.76 1.11 -14.12
CA ILE A 203 -16.33 -0.08 -14.87
C ILE A 203 -16.33 -1.31 -13.97
N LEU A 204 -15.74 -1.20 -12.78
CA LEU A 204 -15.66 -2.30 -11.82
C LEU A 204 -17.04 -2.70 -11.34
N TRP A 205 -17.88 -1.73 -10.98
CA TRP A 205 -19.23 -2.02 -10.52
C TRP A 205 -20.05 -2.73 -11.59
N SER A 206 -20.00 -2.26 -12.83
CA SER A 206 -20.71 -2.92 -13.94
C SER A 206 -20.25 -4.37 -14.20
N ALA A 207 -19.00 -4.70 -13.83
CA ALA A 207 -18.49 -6.06 -13.91
C ALA A 207 -18.90 -6.93 -12.71
N LEU A 208 -19.15 -6.32 -11.57
CA LEU A 208 -19.49 -6.97 -10.30
C LEU A 208 -21.00 -7.13 -10.08
N GLU A 209 -21.80 -6.17 -10.53
CA GLU A 209 -23.24 -6.18 -10.26
C GLU A 209 -23.95 -7.42 -10.82
N LYS A 210 -25.03 -7.82 -10.16
CA LYS A 210 -25.88 -8.92 -10.61
C LYS A 210 -26.44 -8.60 -12.00
N ARG A 211 -26.17 -9.47 -12.96
CA ARG A 211 -26.81 -9.38 -14.27
C ARG A 211 -28.27 -9.80 -14.17
N SER A 212 -29.14 -8.97 -14.73
CA SER A 212 -30.60 -9.22 -14.84
C SER A 212 -30.88 -10.50 -15.65
#